data_e0b9e90d137916edef9b5cfc78b435f2
#
_entry.id   e0b9e90d137916edef9b5cfc78b435f2
#
_cell.length_a   1.000
_cell.length_b   1.000
_cell.length_c   1.000
_cell.angle_alpha   90.00
_cell.angle_beta   90.00
_cell.angle_gamma   90.00
#
_symmetry.space_group_name_H-M   'P 1'
#
loop_
_entity.id
_entity.type
_entity.pdbx_description
1 polymer ?
#
loop_
_entity_poly.entity_id
_entity_poly.type
_entity_poly.pdbx_seq_one_letter_code
_entity_poly.pdbx_strand_id
1 'polypeptide(L)'
;GFALGVTPGKVGELLKSQLLKNNFNIPRKITAPIILIERFYNALGLLIISCFGILFFDFSALVLSITVALLSAIIFILRSKILFCKFLKQISKIKFLAKYSISLKDSYEVIEKSTKPKIFLVSSGLSGMYWIIESIAVYYILLALGINIIEYFTIIPIYATSMIIGVASLIPGGLIVTEGTLAGLLNLHGIELTLSLSIVVIIRIFTLWYPVVVGFFALKLSGAFKINSENIND
;
A
#
# COMPACT_ATOMS: atom_id res chain seq x y z
N GLY A 1 2.13 -9.77 -8.64
CA GLY A 1 2.39 -8.53 -7.91
C GLY A 1 3.05 -8.73 -6.56
N PHE A 2 2.52 -9.64 -5.74
CA PHE A 2 2.96 -9.82 -4.34
C PHE A 2 4.43 -10.27 -4.18
N ALA A 3 4.98 -11.06 -5.11
CA ALA A 3 6.37 -11.53 -5.04
C ALA A 3 7.41 -10.41 -4.84
N LEU A 4 7.13 -9.22 -5.32
CA LEU A 4 8.00 -8.06 -5.23
C LEU A 4 7.40 -6.93 -4.37
N GLY A 5 6.43 -7.25 -3.53
CA GLY A 5 5.80 -6.31 -2.61
C GLY A 5 6.74 -5.73 -1.56
N VAL A 6 7.88 -6.40 -1.32
CA VAL A 6 8.92 -5.97 -0.37
C VAL A 6 9.91 -4.96 -0.99
N THR A 7 9.83 -4.70 -2.30
CA THR A 7 10.75 -3.73 -2.94
C THR A 7 10.48 -2.28 -2.49
N PRO A 8 11.51 -1.40 -2.45
CA PRO A 8 11.35 0.01 -2.09
C PRO A 8 10.20 0.67 -2.87
N GLY A 9 9.26 1.32 -2.16
CA GLY A 9 8.09 1.93 -2.80
C GLY A 9 7.21 0.97 -3.60
N LYS A 10 7.37 -0.36 -3.40
CA LYS A 10 6.67 -1.42 -4.16
C LYS A 10 6.84 -1.29 -5.68
N VAL A 11 7.96 -0.71 -6.13
CA VAL A 11 8.27 -0.51 -7.56
C VAL A 11 8.33 -1.84 -8.32
N GLY A 12 8.68 -2.93 -7.64
CA GLY A 12 8.65 -4.28 -8.21
C GLY A 12 7.28 -4.71 -8.74
N GLU A 13 6.18 -4.07 -8.29
CA GLU A 13 4.86 -4.34 -8.85
C GLU A 13 4.68 -3.81 -10.28
N LEU A 14 5.52 -2.87 -10.73
CA LEU A 14 5.55 -2.46 -12.13
C LEU A 14 5.95 -3.62 -13.07
N LEU A 15 6.53 -4.70 -12.54
CA LEU A 15 6.68 -5.95 -13.30
C LEU A 15 5.33 -6.53 -13.76
N LYS A 16 4.22 -6.25 -13.05
CA LYS A 16 2.89 -6.59 -13.57
C LYS A 16 2.67 -6.00 -14.96
N SER A 17 3.05 -4.72 -15.14
CA SER A 17 2.92 -4.03 -16.43
C SER A 17 3.81 -4.64 -17.50
N GLN A 18 5.02 -5.07 -17.13
CA GLN A 18 5.93 -5.76 -18.05
C GLN A 18 5.36 -7.13 -18.47
N LEU A 19 4.85 -7.91 -17.53
CA LEU A 19 4.26 -9.21 -17.80
C LEU A 19 3.00 -9.08 -18.69
N LEU A 20 2.17 -8.07 -18.46
CA LEU A 20 1.01 -7.80 -19.30
C LEU A 20 1.43 -7.41 -20.73
N LYS A 21 2.50 -6.63 -20.88
CA LYS A 21 3.05 -6.35 -22.21
C LYS A 21 3.55 -7.61 -22.88
N ASN A 22 4.33 -8.44 -22.20
CA ASN A 22 4.96 -9.61 -22.79
C ASN A 22 3.96 -10.72 -23.13
N ASN A 23 2.98 -10.98 -22.25
CA ASN A 23 2.06 -12.11 -22.43
C ASN A 23 0.80 -11.75 -23.23
N PHE A 24 0.36 -10.49 -23.17
CA PHE A 24 -0.92 -10.06 -23.74
C PHE A 24 -0.80 -8.85 -24.68
N ASN A 25 0.42 -8.38 -24.99
CA ASN A 25 0.69 -7.19 -25.80
C ASN A 25 -0.02 -5.90 -25.31
N ILE A 26 -0.35 -5.82 -24.00
CA ILE A 26 -0.99 -4.63 -23.44
C ILE A 26 0.08 -3.56 -23.17
N PRO A 27 -0.06 -2.36 -23.77
CA PRO A 27 0.99 -1.33 -23.65
C PRO A 27 1.20 -0.88 -22.20
N ARG A 28 2.45 -0.70 -21.78
CA ARG A 28 2.80 -0.23 -20.44
C ARG A 28 2.19 1.14 -20.09
N LYS A 29 1.97 2.01 -21.09
CA LYS A 29 1.34 3.33 -20.93
C LYS A 29 -0.07 3.26 -20.36
N ILE A 30 -0.76 2.11 -20.50
CA ILE A 30 -2.09 1.87 -19.93
C ILE A 30 -1.98 1.21 -18.56
N THR A 31 -1.11 0.20 -18.42
CA THR A 31 -1.05 -0.65 -17.23
C THR A 31 -0.26 -0.03 -16.06
N ALA A 32 0.80 0.73 -16.34
CA ALA A 32 1.60 1.36 -15.29
C ALA A 32 0.80 2.40 -14.46
N PRO A 33 -0.02 3.29 -15.06
CA PRO A 33 -0.87 4.20 -14.29
C PRO A 33 -1.91 3.50 -13.42
N ILE A 34 -2.48 2.39 -13.91
CA ILE A 34 -3.47 1.60 -13.16
C ILE A 34 -2.82 1.05 -11.87
N ILE A 35 -1.58 0.55 -11.94
CA ILE A 35 -0.85 0.06 -10.77
C ILE A 35 -0.61 1.18 -9.74
N LEU A 36 -0.28 2.40 -10.20
CA LEU A 36 -0.09 3.54 -9.32
C LEU A 36 -1.40 3.97 -8.64
N ILE A 37 -2.50 3.95 -9.38
CA ILE A 37 -3.83 4.25 -8.83
C ILE A 37 -4.28 3.16 -7.85
N GLU A 38 -4.00 1.89 -8.12
CA GLU A 38 -4.20 0.80 -7.17
C GLU A 38 -3.48 1.08 -5.84
N ARG A 39 -2.23 1.57 -5.90
CA ARG A 39 -1.48 1.95 -4.69
C ARG A 39 -2.09 3.16 -3.98
N PHE A 40 -2.53 4.14 -4.73
CA PHE A 40 -3.24 5.29 -4.17
C PHE A 40 -4.51 4.88 -3.42
N TYR A 41 -5.37 4.05 -4.01
CA TYR A 41 -6.58 3.56 -3.34
C TYR A 41 -6.26 2.69 -2.12
N ASN A 42 -5.19 1.89 -2.19
CA ASN A 42 -4.75 1.09 -1.07
C ASN A 42 -4.33 1.98 0.12
N ALA A 43 -3.55 3.03 -0.14
CA ALA A 43 -3.18 4.01 0.89
C ALA A 43 -4.41 4.78 1.41
N LEU A 44 -5.33 5.15 0.52
CA LEU A 44 -6.58 5.83 0.89
C LEU A 44 -7.44 4.96 1.81
N GLY A 45 -7.62 3.68 1.49
CA GLY A 45 -8.35 2.74 2.34
C GLY A 45 -7.73 2.61 3.73
N LEU A 46 -6.41 2.51 3.79
CA LEU A 46 -5.66 2.47 5.04
C LEU A 46 -5.89 3.74 5.89
N LEU A 47 -5.83 4.90 5.26
CA LEU A 47 -6.10 6.18 5.92
C LEU A 47 -7.54 6.30 6.43
N ILE A 48 -8.53 5.86 5.64
CA ILE A 48 -9.94 5.83 6.06
C ILE A 48 -10.10 4.96 7.32
N ILE A 49 -9.48 3.79 7.33
CA ILE A 49 -9.57 2.88 8.48
C ILE A 49 -8.82 3.43 9.70
N SER A 50 -7.66 4.07 9.52
CA SER A 50 -6.95 4.69 10.64
C SER A 50 -7.73 5.85 11.27
N CYS A 51 -8.60 6.51 10.50
CA CYS A 51 -9.50 7.53 11.04
C CYS A 51 -10.47 6.99 12.10
N PHE A 52 -10.82 5.70 12.07
CA PHE A 52 -11.54 5.07 13.18
C PHE A 52 -10.75 5.10 14.49
N GLY A 53 -9.41 5.18 14.42
CA GLY A 53 -8.55 5.35 15.60
C GLY A 53 -8.78 6.64 16.39
N ILE A 54 -9.38 7.64 15.76
CA ILE A 54 -9.74 8.90 16.42
C ILE A 54 -10.69 8.67 17.59
N LEU A 55 -11.55 7.69 17.48
CA LEU A 55 -12.50 7.34 18.54
C LEU A 55 -11.83 6.70 19.76
N PHE A 56 -10.56 6.29 19.63
CA PHE A 56 -9.83 5.50 20.63
C PHE A 56 -8.54 6.16 21.16
N PHE A 57 -8.07 7.25 20.53
CA PHE A 57 -6.81 7.90 20.89
C PHE A 57 -6.94 9.43 20.95
N ASP A 58 -6.49 10.06 22.04
CA ASP A 58 -6.58 11.53 22.26
C ASP A 58 -5.81 12.38 21.26
N PHE A 59 -4.78 11.83 20.59
CA PHE A 59 -4.01 12.52 19.56
C PHE A 59 -4.70 12.64 18.19
N SER A 60 -5.90 12.20 18.09
CA SER A 60 -6.60 11.89 16.86
C SER A 60 -6.95 13.09 15.97
N ALA A 61 -7.38 14.21 16.54
CA ALA A 61 -7.90 15.33 15.76
C ALA A 61 -6.82 15.98 14.87
N LEU A 62 -5.58 16.14 15.37
CA LEU A 62 -4.47 16.69 14.59
C LEU A 62 -4.04 15.74 13.47
N VAL A 63 -3.87 14.45 13.78
CA VAL A 63 -3.49 13.41 12.81
C VAL A 63 -4.57 13.29 11.73
N LEU A 64 -5.84 13.33 12.10
CA LEU A 64 -6.96 13.34 11.16
C LEU A 64 -6.90 14.54 10.23
N SER A 65 -6.78 15.76 10.79
CA SER A 65 -6.78 16.97 9.98
C SER A 65 -5.64 17.00 8.96
N ILE A 66 -4.43 16.56 9.37
CA ILE A 66 -3.29 16.42 8.47
C ILE A 66 -3.58 15.36 7.40
N THR A 67 -4.12 14.21 7.79
CA THR A 67 -4.45 13.11 6.88
C THR A 67 -5.50 13.53 5.85
N VAL A 68 -6.59 14.15 6.29
CA VAL A 68 -7.65 14.66 5.41
C VAL A 68 -7.11 15.75 4.47
N ALA A 69 -6.26 16.66 4.97
CA ALA A 69 -5.64 17.68 4.15
C ALA A 69 -4.72 17.08 3.07
N LEU A 70 -3.89 16.09 3.42
CA LEU A 70 -3.02 15.39 2.47
C LEU A 70 -3.83 14.65 1.41
N LEU A 71 -4.88 13.91 1.80
CA LEU A 71 -5.75 13.21 0.87
C LEU A 71 -6.46 14.17 -0.08
N SER A 72 -7.01 15.27 0.46
CA SER A 72 -7.67 16.29 -0.34
C SER A 72 -6.71 16.92 -1.35
N ALA A 73 -5.48 17.21 -0.93
CA ALA A 73 -4.43 17.74 -1.81
C ALA A 73 -4.08 16.75 -2.93
N ILE A 74 -3.92 15.46 -2.60
CA ILE A 74 -3.61 14.42 -3.59
C ILE A 74 -4.77 14.27 -4.59
N ILE A 75 -6.02 14.21 -4.12
CA ILE A 75 -7.20 14.12 -4.99
C ILE A 75 -7.27 15.35 -5.92
N PHE A 76 -7.02 16.55 -5.37
CA PHE A 76 -7.04 17.77 -6.14
C PHE A 76 -5.95 17.80 -7.23
N ILE A 77 -4.74 17.32 -6.91
CA ILE A 77 -3.64 17.19 -7.88
C ILE A 77 -4.01 16.17 -8.97
N LEU A 78 -4.56 15.01 -8.60
CA LEU A 78 -4.92 13.95 -9.56
C LEU A 78 -6.07 14.36 -10.49
N ARG A 79 -7.01 15.16 -10.02
CA ARG A 79 -8.15 15.64 -10.83
C ARG A 79 -7.81 16.82 -11.74
N SER A 80 -6.76 17.59 -11.43
CA SER A 80 -6.36 18.74 -12.22
C SER A 80 -5.19 18.40 -13.14
N LYS A 81 -5.43 18.34 -14.46
CA LYS A 81 -4.38 18.09 -15.46
C LYS A 81 -3.19 19.05 -15.32
N ILE A 82 -3.46 20.32 -15.02
CA ILE A 82 -2.43 21.35 -14.88
C ILE A 82 -1.55 21.06 -13.66
N LEU A 83 -2.17 20.78 -12.51
CA LEU A 83 -1.46 20.48 -11.26
C LEU A 83 -0.71 19.17 -11.37
N PHE A 84 -1.32 18.16 -11.97
CA PHE A 84 -0.69 16.87 -12.21
C PHE A 84 0.56 17.00 -13.09
N CYS A 85 0.48 17.74 -14.21
CA CYS A 85 1.64 18.00 -15.06
C CYS A 85 2.73 18.82 -14.34
N LYS A 86 2.36 19.82 -13.52
CA LYS A 86 3.33 20.54 -12.69
C LYS A 86 4.02 19.63 -11.68
N PHE A 87 3.26 18.80 -11.01
CA PHE A 87 3.77 17.81 -10.06
C PHE A 87 4.74 16.81 -10.72
N LEU A 88 4.36 16.25 -11.90
CA LEU A 88 5.24 15.40 -12.68
C LEU A 88 6.54 16.10 -13.11
N LYS A 89 6.46 17.37 -13.49
CA LYS A 89 7.64 18.15 -13.84
C LYS A 89 8.58 18.37 -12.65
N GLN A 90 8.05 18.46 -11.43
CA GLN A 90 8.89 18.50 -10.24
C GLN A 90 9.54 17.16 -9.93
N ILE A 91 8.77 16.06 -10.02
CA ILE A 91 9.27 14.70 -9.81
C ILE A 91 10.32 14.31 -10.87
N SER A 92 10.17 14.76 -12.11
CA SER A 92 11.14 14.48 -13.19
C SER A 92 12.55 15.06 -12.95
N LYS A 93 12.68 16.02 -12.00
CA LYS A 93 13.99 16.50 -11.57
C LYS A 93 14.78 15.46 -10.74
N ILE A 94 14.08 14.47 -10.16
CA ILE A 94 14.69 13.37 -9.42
C ILE A 94 15.05 12.29 -10.43
N LYS A 95 16.35 12.06 -10.70
CA LYS A 95 16.88 11.13 -11.73
C LYS A 95 16.20 9.74 -11.73
N PHE A 96 15.90 9.20 -10.54
CA PHE A 96 15.26 7.89 -10.40
C PHE A 96 13.79 7.89 -10.87
N LEU A 97 13.07 9.00 -10.70
CA LEU A 97 11.64 9.13 -11.01
C LEU A 97 11.37 9.74 -12.40
N ALA A 98 12.39 10.34 -13.04
CA ALA A 98 12.29 10.98 -14.34
C ALA A 98 11.80 10.01 -15.43
N LYS A 99 12.26 8.78 -15.42
CA LYS A 99 11.86 7.73 -16.38
C LYS A 99 10.36 7.42 -16.34
N TYR A 100 9.75 7.54 -15.17
CA TYR A 100 8.32 7.26 -14.97
C TYR A 100 7.42 8.46 -15.28
N SER A 101 7.93 9.67 -15.12
CA SER A 101 7.15 10.90 -15.30
C SER A 101 6.67 11.11 -16.74
N ILE A 102 7.44 10.71 -17.75
CA ILE A 102 7.09 10.81 -19.17
C ILE A 102 5.91 9.88 -19.48
N SER A 103 5.98 8.64 -19.03
CA SER A 103 4.92 7.65 -19.26
C SER A 103 3.59 8.03 -18.55
N LEU A 104 3.67 8.67 -17.39
CA LEU A 104 2.49 9.11 -16.64
C LEU A 104 1.78 10.32 -17.29
N LYS A 105 2.53 11.21 -17.95
CA LYS A 105 1.94 12.36 -18.65
C LYS A 105 1.03 11.90 -19.80
N ASP A 106 1.49 10.92 -20.57
CA ASP A 106 0.72 10.36 -21.71
C ASP A 106 -0.48 9.50 -21.24
N SER A 107 -0.50 9.16 -19.96
CA SER A 107 -1.50 8.28 -19.35
C SER A 107 -2.50 9.01 -18.46
N TYR A 108 -2.52 10.36 -18.51
CA TYR A 108 -3.42 11.15 -17.68
C TYR A 108 -4.90 10.78 -17.84
N GLU A 109 -5.33 10.42 -19.06
CA GLU A 109 -6.71 9.97 -19.30
C GLU A 109 -7.10 8.74 -18.47
N VAL A 110 -6.16 7.82 -18.25
CA VAL A 110 -6.40 6.63 -17.41
C VAL A 110 -6.59 7.05 -15.96
N ILE A 111 -5.78 7.99 -15.48
CA ILE A 111 -5.87 8.53 -14.12
C ILE A 111 -7.19 9.27 -13.93
N GLU A 112 -7.56 10.14 -14.86
CA GLU A 112 -8.81 10.87 -14.83
C GLU A 112 -10.04 9.95 -14.82
N LYS A 113 -10.06 8.94 -15.69
CA LYS A 113 -11.13 7.94 -15.71
C LYS A 113 -11.21 7.17 -14.39
N SER A 114 -10.05 6.79 -13.82
CA SER A 114 -9.97 6.02 -12.57
C SER A 114 -10.37 6.85 -11.34
N THR A 115 -10.33 8.17 -11.41
CA THR A 115 -10.71 9.08 -10.30
C THR A 115 -12.14 9.64 -10.44
N LYS A 116 -12.96 9.12 -11.36
CA LYS A 116 -14.38 9.49 -11.44
C LYS A 116 -15.11 9.15 -10.13
N PRO A 117 -16.11 9.96 -9.71
CA PRO A 117 -16.75 9.81 -8.39
C PRO A 117 -17.22 8.39 -8.07
N LYS A 118 -17.87 7.73 -9.02
CA LYS A 118 -18.36 6.34 -8.83
C LYS A 118 -17.21 5.36 -8.59
N ILE A 119 -16.16 5.44 -9.42
CA ILE A 119 -14.99 4.55 -9.30
C ILE A 119 -14.25 4.87 -8.01
N PHE A 120 -14.12 6.16 -7.68
CA PHE A 120 -13.48 6.61 -6.44
C PHE A 120 -14.17 6.02 -5.21
N LEU A 121 -15.49 6.13 -5.10
CA LEU A 121 -16.25 5.59 -3.96
C LEU A 121 -16.12 4.06 -3.86
N VAL A 122 -16.31 3.35 -4.98
CA VAL A 122 -16.23 1.88 -4.99
C VAL A 122 -14.82 1.40 -4.65
N SER A 123 -13.78 1.98 -5.27
CA SER A 123 -12.39 1.56 -5.03
C SER A 123 -11.93 1.89 -3.61
N SER A 124 -12.34 3.05 -3.06
CA SER A 124 -12.04 3.42 -1.67
C SER A 124 -12.74 2.49 -0.68
N GLY A 125 -14.02 2.16 -0.96
CA GLY A 125 -14.80 1.21 -0.15
C GLY A 125 -14.18 -0.19 -0.16
N LEU A 126 -13.82 -0.70 -1.33
CA LEU A 126 -13.15 -2.01 -1.46
C LEU A 126 -11.79 -2.03 -0.74
N SER A 127 -11.04 -0.95 -0.84
CA SER A 127 -9.75 -0.84 -0.14
C SER A 127 -9.93 -0.77 1.38
N GLY A 128 -10.94 -0.04 1.86
CA GLY A 128 -11.29 -0.03 3.28
C GLY A 128 -11.68 -1.44 3.78
N MET A 129 -12.52 -2.14 3.03
CA MET A 129 -12.89 -3.54 3.36
C MET A 129 -11.67 -4.47 3.41
N TYR A 130 -10.73 -4.33 2.48
CA TYR A 130 -9.49 -5.09 2.49
C TYR A 130 -8.73 -4.91 3.82
N TRP A 131 -8.54 -3.67 4.28
CA TRP A 131 -7.84 -3.38 5.53
C TRP A 131 -8.61 -3.82 6.78
N ILE A 132 -9.96 -3.79 6.74
CA ILE A 132 -10.78 -4.38 7.81
C ILE A 132 -10.55 -5.90 7.87
N ILE A 133 -10.56 -6.60 6.75
CA ILE A 133 -10.33 -8.05 6.70
C ILE A 133 -8.92 -8.40 7.21
N GLU A 134 -7.89 -7.63 6.83
CA GLU A 134 -6.54 -7.83 7.39
C GLU A 134 -6.52 -7.60 8.90
N SER A 135 -7.21 -6.58 9.41
CA SER A 135 -7.31 -6.32 10.85
C SER A 135 -8.04 -7.44 11.59
N ILE A 136 -9.06 -8.05 10.96
CA ILE A 136 -9.73 -9.25 11.48
C ILE A 136 -8.73 -10.41 11.61
N ALA A 137 -7.92 -10.63 10.59
CA ALA A 137 -6.91 -11.69 10.63
C ALA A 137 -5.90 -11.45 11.77
N VAL A 138 -5.44 -10.22 11.96
CA VAL A 138 -4.55 -9.84 13.07
C VAL A 138 -5.21 -10.09 14.44
N TYR A 139 -6.48 -9.74 14.58
CA TYR A 139 -7.25 -10.00 15.81
C TYR A 139 -7.33 -11.50 16.12
N TYR A 140 -7.62 -12.33 15.12
CA TYR A 140 -7.67 -13.79 15.32
C TYR A 140 -6.30 -14.39 15.63
N ILE A 141 -5.19 -13.82 15.12
CA ILE A 141 -3.84 -14.23 15.50
C ILE A 141 -3.62 -13.95 17.01
N LEU A 142 -4.03 -12.76 17.51
CA LEU A 142 -3.96 -12.45 18.95
C LEU A 142 -4.75 -13.44 19.78
N LEU A 143 -6.00 -13.73 19.38
CA LEU A 143 -6.84 -14.70 20.07
C LEU A 143 -6.23 -16.12 20.10
N ALA A 144 -5.67 -16.55 18.97
CA ALA A 144 -5.01 -17.85 18.86
C ALA A 144 -3.78 -17.97 19.80
N LEU A 145 -3.14 -16.85 20.10
CA LEU A 145 -2.03 -16.76 21.06
C LEU A 145 -2.48 -16.57 22.52
N GLY A 146 -3.81 -16.62 22.77
CA GLY A 146 -4.38 -16.47 24.10
C GLY A 146 -4.48 -15.03 24.60
N ILE A 147 -4.33 -14.04 23.71
CA ILE A 147 -4.35 -12.62 24.06
C ILE A 147 -5.74 -12.06 23.80
N ASN A 148 -6.48 -11.86 24.90
CA ASN A 148 -7.88 -11.40 24.88
C ASN A 148 -8.06 -10.00 25.47
N ILE A 149 -6.96 -9.29 25.81
CA ILE A 149 -7.01 -7.99 26.47
C ILE A 149 -7.31 -6.82 25.53
N ILE A 150 -7.17 -7.03 24.20
CA ILE A 150 -7.42 -6.01 23.20
C ILE A 150 -8.70 -6.36 22.44
N GLU A 151 -9.67 -5.45 22.46
CA GLU A 151 -10.90 -5.60 21.70
C GLU A 151 -10.68 -5.44 20.20
N TYR A 152 -11.53 -6.08 19.41
CA TYR A 152 -11.44 -6.04 17.95
C TYR A 152 -11.40 -4.60 17.39
N PHE A 153 -12.27 -3.72 17.88
CA PHE A 153 -12.32 -2.33 17.40
C PHE A 153 -11.06 -1.52 17.74
N THR A 154 -10.30 -1.91 18.74
CA THR A 154 -9.03 -1.29 19.14
C THR A 154 -7.88 -1.79 18.25
N ILE A 155 -7.90 -3.06 17.82
CA ILE A 155 -6.83 -3.58 16.96
C ILE A 155 -6.84 -2.97 15.57
N ILE A 156 -8.00 -2.56 15.06
CA ILE A 156 -8.14 -1.93 13.74
C ILE A 156 -7.25 -0.67 13.62
N PRO A 157 -7.39 0.35 14.47
CA PRO A 157 -6.56 1.54 14.40
C PRO A 157 -5.09 1.27 14.76
N ILE A 158 -4.79 0.36 15.68
CA ILE A 158 -3.42 -0.05 16.01
C ILE A 158 -2.72 -0.56 14.76
N TYR A 159 -3.33 -1.52 14.08
CA TYR A 159 -2.76 -2.11 12.87
C TYR A 159 -2.66 -1.10 11.73
N ALA A 160 -3.74 -0.36 11.46
CA ALA A 160 -3.75 0.66 10.40
C ALA A 160 -2.70 1.75 10.62
N THR A 161 -2.56 2.27 11.83
CA THR A 161 -1.56 3.28 12.18
C THR A 161 -0.14 2.76 11.97
N SER A 162 0.14 1.52 12.40
CA SER A 162 1.45 0.89 12.20
C SER A 162 1.80 0.76 10.71
N MET A 163 0.81 0.38 9.90
CA MET A 163 0.98 0.25 8.44
C MET A 163 1.20 1.59 7.76
N ILE A 164 0.50 2.67 8.17
CA ILE A 164 0.71 4.02 7.64
C ILE A 164 2.12 4.51 7.93
N ILE A 165 2.57 4.38 9.17
CA ILE A 165 3.91 4.81 9.59
C ILE A 165 4.97 4.02 8.83
N GLY A 166 4.76 2.71 8.64
CA GLY A 166 5.62 1.87 7.83
C GLY A 166 5.68 2.31 6.36
N VAL A 167 4.55 2.63 5.75
CA VAL A 167 4.50 3.14 4.36
C VAL A 167 5.15 4.51 4.25
N ALA A 168 4.90 5.41 5.21
CA ALA A 168 5.45 6.76 5.25
C ALA A 168 6.98 6.77 5.41
N SER A 169 7.57 5.73 6.02
CA SER A 169 9.02 5.59 6.17
C SER A 169 9.76 5.38 4.86
N LEU A 170 9.06 5.03 3.77
CA LEU A 170 9.62 4.63 2.46
C LEU A 170 10.59 3.44 2.52
N ILE A 171 10.71 2.78 3.66
CA ILE A 171 11.53 1.59 3.82
C ILE A 171 10.84 0.41 3.09
N PRO A 172 11.62 -0.45 2.41
CA PRO A 172 11.09 -1.63 1.73
C PRO A 172 10.21 -2.48 2.65
N GLY A 173 8.94 -2.70 2.26
CA GLY A 173 7.97 -3.46 3.05
C GLY A 173 7.61 -2.85 4.41
N GLY A 174 8.08 -1.62 4.73
CA GLY A 174 7.95 -0.99 6.04
C GLY A 174 8.73 -1.73 7.13
N LEU A 175 9.74 -2.55 6.73
CA LEU A 175 10.51 -3.39 7.65
C LEU A 175 11.10 -2.56 8.79
N ILE A 176 11.10 -3.12 9.99
CA ILE A 176 11.53 -2.51 11.26
C ILE A 176 10.55 -1.44 11.75
N VAL A 177 10.14 -0.49 10.89
CA VAL A 177 9.28 0.64 11.30
C VAL A 177 7.86 0.17 11.62
N THR A 178 7.25 -0.64 10.76
CA THR A 178 5.92 -1.20 11.03
C THR A 178 5.97 -2.14 12.24
N GLU A 179 6.99 -2.99 12.32
CA GLU A 179 7.15 -3.93 13.43
C GLU A 179 7.34 -3.20 14.75
N GLY A 180 8.23 -2.22 14.79
CA GLY A 180 8.49 -1.42 15.99
C GLY A 180 7.26 -0.62 16.42
N THR A 181 6.55 0.00 15.47
CA THR A 181 5.33 0.75 15.76
C THR A 181 4.21 -0.16 16.26
N LEU A 182 3.99 -1.30 15.59
CA LEU A 182 2.96 -2.25 15.99
C LEU A 182 3.25 -2.83 17.38
N ALA A 183 4.49 -3.25 17.65
CA ALA A 183 4.89 -3.75 18.96
C ALA A 183 4.74 -2.68 20.05
N GLY A 184 5.14 -1.44 19.76
CA GLY A 184 4.98 -0.32 20.68
C GLY A 184 3.51 -0.03 21.01
N LEU A 185 2.63 -0.03 19.99
CA LEU A 185 1.20 0.18 20.20
C LEU A 185 0.56 -0.98 20.98
N LEU A 186 0.93 -2.23 20.69
CA LEU A 186 0.46 -3.38 21.48
C LEU A 186 0.92 -3.29 22.95
N ASN A 187 2.17 -2.85 23.17
CA ASN A 187 2.72 -2.64 24.50
C ASN A 187 1.97 -1.55 25.29
N LEU A 188 1.61 -0.44 24.63
CA LEU A 188 0.77 0.61 25.24
C LEU A 188 -0.61 0.11 25.67
N HIS A 189 -1.11 -1.00 25.06
CA HIS A 189 -2.37 -1.65 25.43
C HIS A 189 -2.19 -2.82 26.40
N GLY A 190 -1.06 -2.90 27.10
CA GLY A 190 -0.84 -3.83 28.21
C GLY A 190 -0.20 -5.17 27.84
N ILE A 191 0.27 -5.35 26.60
CA ILE A 191 1.05 -6.55 26.23
C ILE A 191 2.54 -6.25 26.50
N GLU A 192 3.22 -7.14 27.22
CA GLU A 192 4.67 -7.02 27.44
C GLU A 192 5.42 -6.83 26.12
N LEU A 193 6.44 -5.96 26.08
CA LEU A 193 7.15 -5.59 24.84
C LEU A 193 7.79 -6.80 24.16
N THR A 194 8.41 -7.70 24.91
CA THR A 194 9.02 -8.93 24.38
C THR A 194 7.98 -9.82 23.68
N LEU A 195 6.82 -9.96 24.33
CA LEU A 195 5.69 -10.71 23.76
C LEU A 195 5.11 -9.98 22.54
N SER A 196 4.96 -8.66 22.60
CA SER A 196 4.50 -7.83 21.47
C SER A 196 5.38 -8.01 20.23
N LEU A 197 6.71 -8.00 20.39
CA LEU A 197 7.65 -8.24 19.29
C LEU A 197 7.48 -9.64 18.68
N SER A 198 7.31 -10.67 19.53
CA SER A 198 7.09 -12.04 19.08
C SER A 198 5.79 -12.17 18.27
N ILE A 199 4.71 -11.57 18.77
CA ILE A 199 3.40 -11.52 18.10
C ILE A 199 3.52 -10.84 16.73
N VAL A 200 4.21 -9.71 16.68
CA VAL A 200 4.39 -8.94 15.44
C VAL A 200 5.13 -9.75 14.38
N VAL A 201 6.13 -10.55 14.78
CA VAL A 201 6.81 -11.46 13.82
C VAL A 201 5.80 -12.45 13.22
N ILE A 202 4.93 -13.04 14.03
CA ILE A 202 3.89 -13.97 13.55
C ILE A 202 2.92 -13.25 12.61
N ILE A 203 2.44 -12.07 12.98
CA ILE A 203 1.56 -11.26 12.12
C ILE A 203 2.25 -11.02 10.76
N ARG A 204 3.53 -10.65 10.75
CA ARG A 204 4.27 -10.38 9.51
C ARG A 204 4.50 -11.62 8.64
N ILE A 205 4.64 -12.79 9.25
CA ILE A 205 4.69 -14.05 8.50
C ILE A 205 3.42 -14.21 7.65
N PHE A 206 2.26 -13.97 8.22
CA PHE A 206 0.99 -14.14 7.51
C PHE A 206 0.65 -12.97 6.58
N THR A 207 0.88 -11.73 6.99
CA THR A 207 0.44 -10.55 6.22
C THR A 207 1.46 -10.08 5.17
N LEU A 208 2.75 -10.36 5.35
CA LEU A 208 3.81 -9.94 4.43
C LEU A 208 4.47 -11.12 3.71
N TRP A 209 5.02 -12.07 4.47
CA TRP A 209 5.87 -13.11 3.89
C TRP A 209 5.07 -14.17 3.14
N TYR A 210 3.94 -14.62 3.67
CA TYR A 210 3.08 -15.59 3.01
C TYR A 210 2.63 -15.11 1.60
N PRO A 211 2.09 -13.89 1.42
CA PRO A 211 1.77 -13.38 0.08
C PRO A 211 2.98 -13.28 -0.85
N VAL A 212 4.18 -12.96 -0.33
CA VAL A 212 5.42 -12.92 -1.12
C VAL A 212 5.77 -14.31 -1.64
N VAL A 213 5.73 -15.32 -0.78
CA VAL A 213 6.02 -16.72 -1.16
C VAL A 213 5.01 -17.21 -2.21
N VAL A 214 3.71 -17.05 -1.97
CA VAL A 214 2.67 -17.43 -2.94
C VAL A 214 2.85 -16.68 -4.26
N GLY A 215 3.15 -15.38 -4.21
CA GLY A 215 3.41 -14.57 -5.38
C GLY A 215 4.64 -15.03 -6.18
N PHE A 216 5.69 -15.50 -5.50
CA PHE A 216 6.89 -16.04 -6.14
C PHE A 216 6.59 -17.37 -6.87
N PHE A 217 5.86 -18.28 -6.24
CA PHE A 217 5.42 -19.52 -6.88
C PHE A 217 4.54 -19.25 -8.10
N ALA A 218 3.58 -18.33 -7.99
CA ALA A 218 2.73 -17.92 -9.10
C ALA A 218 3.54 -17.33 -10.27
N LEU A 219 4.57 -16.53 -10.00
CA LEU A 219 5.49 -16.02 -11.01
C LEU A 219 6.26 -17.13 -11.72
N LYS A 220 6.74 -18.12 -10.98
CA LYS A 220 7.44 -19.27 -11.55
C LYS A 220 6.53 -20.10 -12.47
N LEU A 221 5.30 -20.35 -12.03
CA LEU A 221 4.31 -21.10 -12.81
C LEU A 221 3.84 -20.35 -14.06
N SER A 222 3.77 -19.02 -14.02
CA SER A 222 3.37 -18.20 -15.18
C SER A 222 4.43 -18.10 -16.28
N GLY A 223 5.60 -18.75 -16.13
CA GLY A 223 6.70 -18.67 -17.10
C GLY A 223 7.37 -17.29 -17.19
N ALA A 224 7.10 -16.40 -16.23
CA ALA A 224 7.61 -15.04 -16.19
C ALA A 224 9.15 -14.94 -16.17
N PHE A 225 9.84 -16.00 -15.78
CA PHE A 225 11.31 -16.09 -15.79
C PHE A 225 11.88 -16.55 -17.14
N LYS A 226 11.04 -16.99 -18.09
CA LYS A 226 11.45 -17.30 -19.46
C LYS A 226 11.46 -16.05 -20.36
N ILE A 227 11.78 -14.90 -19.82
CA ILE A 227 11.97 -13.68 -20.60
C ILE A 227 13.31 -13.86 -21.32
N ASN A 228 13.25 -14.18 -22.61
CA ASN A 228 14.42 -14.19 -23.48
C ASN A 228 15.13 -12.85 -23.36
N SER A 229 16.44 -12.89 -23.17
CA SER A 229 17.36 -11.76 -23.14
C SER A 229 17.40 -10.97 -24.47
N GLU A 230 16.60 -11.32 -25.46
CA GLU A 230 16.56 -10.71 -26.80
C GLU A 230 15.77 -9.38 -26.87
N ASN A 231 14.98 -9.01 -25.88
CA ASN A 231 14.13 -7.80 -25.93
C ASN A 231 14.53 -6.68 -24.94
N ILE A 232 15.82 -6.59 -24.59
CA ILE A 232 16.32 -5.50 -23.72
C ILE A 232 16.73 -4.26 -24.55
N ASN A 233 16.79 -4.34 -25.88
CA ASN A 233 17.35 -3.30 -26.76
C ASN A 233 16.31 -2.49 -27.56
N ASP A 234 15.01 -2.47 -27.18
CA ASP A 234 14.02 -1.59 -27.78
C ASP A 234 13.35 -0.65 -26.75
#